data_7eff382d1c1b00ac5a5928c848194962
#
_entry.id   7eff382d1c1b00ac5a5928c848194962
#
_cell.length_a   1.000
_cell.length_b   1.000
_cell.length_c   1.000
_cell.angle_alpha   90.00
_cell.angle_beta   90.00
_cell.angle_gamma   90.00
#
_symmetry.space_group_name_H-M   'P 1'
#
loop_
_entity.id
_entity.type
_entity.pdbx_description
1 polymer ?
#
loop_
_entity_poly.entity_id
_entity_poly.type
_entity_poly.pdbx_seq_one_letter_code
_entity_poly.pdbx_strand_id
1 'polypeptide(L)'
;MNKLYLAWWNLENLFDIEKSQYRDTWLQEKLKDELKGWNAEVLKRKIGQLSKIIKQMNNEQGPDLLGVCEVESRHVLKQLAASLGNQYDIIHADTNDKRGIDVAFIYNSHKITPILEETQRGPQPKVYSHVVMKRNATRDILQAELIWEGHPFIVIANHWPSRSGGELKSEPYRMMAGETLAYWMDRIQDIRPDVPAIVMGDFNDEPSNRSLTEYALSTREHSKAASKRARNPYLYNLTTPLLGAEIGTHKYQGEWGFLDQMLANRAALNNNNIHYNKGSISIVANNELIKAKNRPLNQGQPRRFNRPSSKYYDPEGYSDHLPVSIELNLPK
;
A
#
# COMPACT_ATOMS: atom_id res chain seq x y z
N MET A 1 21.33 8.82 -13.28
CA MET A 1 20.88 9.38 -11.99
C MET A 1 20.32 8.23 -11.18
N ASN A 2 20.72 8.13 -9.91
CA ASN A 2 20.15 7.13 -9.02
C ASN A 2 18.68 7.46 -8.79
N LYS A 3 17.80 6.50 -9.06
CA LYS A 3 16.37 6.59 -8.83
C LYS A 3 15.96 5.57 -7.78
N LEU A 4 14.95 5.90 -7.01
CA LEU A 4 14.31 4.98 -6.08
C LEU A 4 12.93 4.62 -6.60
N TYR A 5 12.69 3.33 -6.83
CA TYR A 5 11.41 2.82 -7.33
C TYR A 5 10.53 2.38 -6.17
N LEU A 6 9.40 3.05 -5.99
CA LEU A 6 8.40 2.73 -4.98
C LEU A 6 7.18 2.09 -5.65
N ALA A 7 6.63 1.05 -5.02
CA ALA A 7 5.37 0.45 -5.43
C ALA A 7 4.40 0.28 -4.25
N TRP A 8 3.12 0.18 -4.57
CA TRP A 8 2.05 -0.19 -3.66
C TRP A 8 1.23 -1.31 -4.27
N TRP A 9 0.88 -2.34 -3.45
CA TRP A 9 0.01 -3.42 -3.90
C TRP A 9 -0.86 -3.98 -2.77
N ASN A 10 -2.18 -4.02 -2.96
CA ASN A 10 -3.06 -4.84 -2.15
C ASN A 10 -2.89 -6.31 -2.56
N LEU A 11 -2.48 -7.18 -1.62
CA LEU A 11 -2.08 -8.56 -1.91
C LEU A 11 -3.25 -9.55 -1.93
N GLU A 12 -4.48 -9.10 -1.74
CA GLU A 12 -5.67 -9.95 -1.65
C GLU A 12 -5.49 -11.08 -0.62
N ASN A 13 -5.55 -10.74 0.67
CA ASN A 13 -5.57 -11.70 1.77
C ASN A 13 -4.33 -12.63 1.83
N LEU A 14 -3.16 -12.08 2.09
CA LEU A 14 -1.97 -12.89 2.39
C LEU A 14 -2.04 -13.42 3.83
N PHE A 15 -2.77 -14.51 4.04
CA PHE A 15 -2.90 -15.20 5.32
C PHE A 15 -1.83 -16.27 5.50
N ASP A 16 -1.52 -16.57 6.75
CA ASP A 16 -0.78 -17.77 7.14
C ASP A 16 -1.68 -19.02 7.02
N ILE A 17 -1.09 -20.21 7.17
CA ILE A 17 -1.81 -21.47 7.05
C ILE A 17 -3.02 -21.55 7.98
N GLU A 18 -4.03 -22.34 7.61
CA GLU A 18 -5.29 -22.50 8.35
C GLU A 18 -5.08 -22.69 9.85
N LYS A 19 -4.10 -23.50 10.27
CA LYS A 19 -3.78 -23.76 11.68
C LYS A 19 -2.43 -23.15 12.08
N SER A 20 -2.27 -21.86 11.84
CA SER A 20 -1.04 -21.15 12.22
C SER A 20 -0.89 -21.03 13.74
N GLN A 21 0.29 -21.41 14.25
CA GLN A 21 0.65 -21.17 15.65
C GLN A 21 0.95 -19.70 15.97
N TYR A 22 1.09 -18.85 14.96
CA TYR A 22 1.36 -17.43 15.09
C TYR A 22 0.09 -16.58 15.12
N ARG A 23 -1.09 -17.20 14.90
CA ARG A 23 -2.39 -16.53 14.90
C ARG A 23 -3.05 -16.63 16.26
N ASP A 24 -3.57 -15.52 16.78
CA ASP A 24 -4.35 -15.49 18.01
C ASP A 24 -5.58 -16.41 17.94
N THR A 25 -5.91 -17.04 19.07
CA THR A 25 -7.00 -18.02 19.16
C THR A 25 -8.34 -17.45 18.72
N TRP A 26 -8.66 -16.18 19.07
CA TRP A 26 -9.89 -15.53 18.65
C TRP A 26 -9.96 -15.33 17.15
N LEU A 27 -8.84 -14.98 16.52
CA LEU A 27 -8.73 -14.80 15.08
C LEU A 27 -8.76 -16.15 14.34
N GLN A 28 -8.15 -17.18 14.93
CA GLN A 28 -8.19 -18.55 14.44
C GLN A 28 -9.64 -19.04 14.30
N GLU A 29 -10.46 -18.86 15.33
CA GLU A 29 -11.87 -19.28 15.30
C GLU A 29 -12.69 -18.43 14.32
N LYS A 30 -12.42 -17.14 14.27
CA LYS A 30 -13.12 -16.23 13.35
C LYS A 30 -12.86 -16.53 11.87
N LEU A 31 -11.64 -16.89 11.51
CA LEU A 31 -11.22 -17.13 10.12
C LEU A 31 -11.38 -18.61 9.70
N LYS A 32 -11.84 -19.47 10.58
CA LYS A 32 -11.91 -20.92 10.38
C LYS A 32 -12.55 -21.36 9.06
N ASP A 33 -13.71 -20.80 8.75
CA ASP A 33 -14.42 -21.13 7.51
C ASP A 33 -13.79 -20.47 6.27
N GLU A 34 -13.24 -19.28 6.45
CA GLU A 34 -12.60 -18.53 5.38
C GLU A 34 -11.29 -19.16 4.92
N LEU A 35 -10.52 -19.73 5.86
CA LEU A 35 -9.22 -20.35 5.62
C LEU A 35 -9.27 -21.86 5.41
N LYS A 36 -10.46 -22.45 5.31
CA LYS A 36 -10.60 -23.87 5.03
C LYS A 36 -9.83 -24.27 3.77
N GLY A 37 -8.84 -25.16 3.94
CA GLY A 37 -7.97 -25.62 2.87
C GLY A 37 -6.77 -24.71 2.58
N TRP A 38 -6.56 -23.61 3.33
CA TRP A 38 -5.38 -22.76 3.22
C TRP A 38 -4.19 -23.42 3.93
N ASN A 39 -3.56 -24.37 3.26
CA ASN A 39 -2.43 -25.14 3.76
C ASN A 39 -1.09 -24.55 3.30
N ALA A 40 0.02 -25.19 3.69
CA ALA A 40 1.37 -24.73 3.37
C ALA A 40 1.65 -24.70 1.86
N GLU A 41 1.06 -25.58 1.07
CA GLU A 41 1.22 -25.60 -0.38
C GLU A 41 0.50 -24.41 -1.03
N VAL A 42 -0.72 -24.10 -0.58
CA VAL A 42 -1.49 -22.94 -1.03
C VAL A 42 -0.76 -21.64 -0.68
N LEU A 43 -0.27 -21.50 0.55
CA LEU A 43 0.51 -20.34 0.97
C LEU A 43 1.79 -20.19 0.13
N LYS A 44 2.55 -21.27 -0.04
CA LYS A 44 3.77 -21.26 -0.89
C LYS A 44 3.45 -20.84 -2.32
N ARG A 45 2.35 -21.31 -2.87
CA ARG A 45 1.90 -20.93 -4.22
C ARG A 45 1.50 -19.45 -4.29
N LYS A 46 0.71 -18.96 -3.35
CA LYS A 46 0.35 -17.54 -3.26
C LYS A 46 1.59 -16.65 -3.20
N ILE A 47 2.53 -16.96 -2.30
CA ILE A 47 3.82 -16.25 -2.19
C ILE A 47 4.59 -16.30 -3.51
N GLY A 48 4.66 -17.47 -4.16
CA GLY A 48 5.33 -17.64 -5.45
C GLY A 48 4.74 -16.76 -6.55
N GLN A 49 3.41 -16.70 -6.64
CA GLN A 49 2.70 -15.86 -7.60
C GLN A 49 2.96 -14.36 -7.34
N LEU A 50 2.80 -13.90 -6.09
CA LEU A 50 3.09 -12.51 -5.73
C LEU A 50 4.55 -12.14 -6.01
N SER A 51 5.48 -12.99 -5.58
CA SER A 51 6.91 -12.81 -5.74
C SER A 51 7.31 -12.72 -7.22
N LYS A 52 6.69 -13.50 -8.10
CA LYS A 52 6.92 -13.43 -9.55
C LYS A 52 6.66 -12.03 -10.10
N ILE A 53 5.51 -11.45 -9.78
CA ILE A 53 5.14 -10.11 -10.24
C ILE A 53 6.03 -9.03 -9.61
N ILE A 54 6.30 -9.13 -8.30
CA ILE A 54 7.14 -8.15 -7.61
C ILE A 54 8.54 -8.10 -8.23
N LYS A 55 9.12 -9.25 -8.55
CA LYS A 55 10.44 -9.32 -9.19
C LYS A 55 10.48 -8.75 -10.62
N GLN A 56 9.36 -8.80 -11.34
CA GLN A 56 9.26 -8.22 -12.70
C GLN A 56 9.19 -6.68 -12.68
N MET A 57 8.81 -6.06 -11.55
CA MET A 57 8.77 -4.60 -11.43
C MET A 57 10.17 -4.00 -11.62
N ASN A 58 10.23 -2.70 -11.96
CA ASN A 58 11.47 -1.95 -12.08
C ASN A 58 12.47 -2.63 -13.04
N ASN A 59 12.00 -3.03 -14.21
CA ASN A 59 12.83 -3.73 -15.23
C ASN A 59 13.50 -4.99 -14.66
N GLU A 60 12.74 -5.84 -14.00
CA GLU A 60 13.18 -7.12 -13.39
C GLU A 60 14.13 -6.98 -12.18
N GLN A 61 14.30 -5.77 -11.66
CA GLN A 61 15.11 -5.52 -10.46
C GLN A 61 14.30 -5.62 -9.16
N GLY A 62 12.96 -5.64 -9.26
CA GLY A 62 12.06 -5.50 -8.13
C GLY A 62 12.01 -4.06 -7.59
N PRO A 63 11.02 -3.73 -6.74
CA PRO A 63 10.89 -2.42 -6.14
C PRO A 63 11.96 -2.21 -5.06
N ASP A 64 12.41 -0.96 -4.91
CA ASP A 64 13.28 -0.59 -3.80
C ASP A 64 12.49 -0.47 -2.50
N LEU A 65 11.23 -0.05 -2.60
CA LEU A 65 10.25 -0.06 -1.51
C LEU A 65 8.89 -0.51 -2.06
N LEU A 66 8.28 -1.48 -1.41
CA LEU A 66 6.93 -1.96 -1.69
C LEU A 66 6.05 -1.79 -0.46
N GLY A 67 5.05 -0.91 -0.53
CA GLY A 67 3.94 -0.88 0.42
C GLY A 67 2.93 -1.96 0.07
N VAL A 68 2.42 -2.65 1.08
CA VAL A 68 1.44 -3.73 0.91
C VAL A 68 0.33 -3.63 1.95
N CYS A 69 -0.83 -4.19 1.62
CA CYS A 69 -1.90 -4.42 2.58
C CYS A 69 -2.51 -5.81 2.43
N GLU A 70 -3.45 -6.11 3.33
CA GLU A 70 -4.08 -7.43 3.46
C GLU A 70 -3.08 -8.54 3.83
N VAL A 71 -2.13 -8.21 4.69
CA VAL A 71 -1.13 -9.13 5.26
C VAL A 71 -1.53 -9.48 6.68
N GLU A 72 -1.59 -10.77 7.00
CA GLU A 72 -2.03 -11.20 8.35
C GLU A 72 -1.00 -10.93 9.44
N SER A 73 0.28 -11.11 9.17
CA SER A 73 1.29 -11.08 10.23
C SER A 73 2.70 -10.83 9.72
N ARG A 74 3.57 -10.43 10.65
CA ARG A 74 5.02 -10.35 10.41
C ARG A 74 5.60 -11.68 9.90
N HIS A 75 5.06 -12.83 10.36
CA HIS A 75 5.54 -14.14 9.97
C HIS A 75 5.36 -14.39 8.46
N VAL A 76 4.16 -14.22 7.96
CA VAL A 76 3.86 -14.44 6.53
C VAL A 76 4.52 -13.39 5.63
N LEU A 77 4.63 -12.15 6.11
CA LEU A 77 5.33 -11.08 5.40
C LEU A 77 6.83 -11.38 5.21
N LYS A 78 7.50 -11.93 6.24
CA LYS A 78 8.88 -12.39 6.15
C LYS A 78 9.06 -13.50 5.12
N GLN A 79 8.12 -14.42 4.99
CA GLN A 79 8.17 -15.46 3.96
C GLN A 79 8.11 -14.84 2.55
N LEU A 80 7.26 -13.85 2.34
CA LEU A 80 7.20 -13.13 1.07
C LEU A 80 8.53 -12.38 0.81
N ALA A 81 9.03 -11.62 1.77
CA ALA A 81 10.31 -10.89 1.61
C ALA A 81 11.47 -11.84 1.30
N ALA A 82 11.59 -12.96 2.02
CA ALA A 82 12.61 -13.97 1.77
C ALA A 82 12.52 -14.57 0.35
N SER A 83 11.31 -14.72 -0.19
CA SER A 83 11.13 -15.20 -1.56
C SER A 83 11.58 -14.22 -2.64
N LEU A 84 11.70 -12.92 -2.30
CA LEU A 84 12.19 -11.87 -3.21
C LEU A 84 13.72 -11.85 -3.28
N GLY A 85 14.41 -12.16 -2.20
CA GLY A 85 15.86 -12.20 -2.10
C GLY A 85 16.38 -11.72 -0.75
N ASN A 86 17.65 -11.99 -0.46
CA ASN A 86 18.28 -11.68 0.84
C ASN A 86 18.42 -10.16 1.10
N GLN A 87 18.30 -9.34 0.08
CA GLN A 87 18.35 -7.87 0.20
C GLN A 87 17.03 -7.27 0.72
N TYR A 88 15.96 -8.04 0.82
CA TYR A 88 14.68 -7.52 1.26
C TYR A 88 14.44 -7.76 2.75
N ASP A 89 14.05 -6.71 3.45
CA ASP A 89 13.59 -6.76 4.84
C ASP A 89 12.24 -6.05 4.96
N ILE A 90 11.63 -6.05 6.14
CA ILE A 90 10.25 -5.64 6.36
C ILE A 90 10.10 -4.60 7.46
N ILE A 91 9.10 -3.75 7.30
CA ILE A 91 8.57 -2.86 8.35
C ILE A 91 7.10 -3.19 8.52
N HIS A 92 6.72 -3.58 9.75
CA HIS A 92 5.37 -4.01 10.09
C HIS A 92 5.07 -3.71 11.54
N ALA A 93 3.87 -3.26 11.80
CA ALA A 93 3.27 -3.17 13.13
C ALA A 93 1.93 -3.90 13.11
N ASP A 94 1.71 -4.76 14.11
CA ASP A 94 0.41 -5.41 14.29
C ASP A 94 -0.63 -4.35 14.71
N THR A 95 -1.83 -4.44 14.16
CA THR A 95 -2.94 -3.53 14.47
C THR A 95 -4.11 -4.28 15.12
N ASN A 96 -5.05 -3.52 15.66
CA ASN A 96 -6.26 -4.10 16.26
C ASN A 96 -7.39 -4.33 15.24
N ASP A 97 -7.05 -4.52 13.95
CA ASP A 97 -8.05 -4.80 12.93
C ASP A 97 -8.80 -6.10 13.21
N LYS A 98 -10.13 -6.03 13.15
CA LYS A 98 -11.00 -7.17 13.45
C LYS A 98 -10.90 -8.32 12.43
N ARG A 99 -10.32 -8.09 11.25
CA ARG A 99 -10.09 -9.11 10.23
C ARG A 99 -8.69 -9.73 10.33
N GLY A 100 -7.83 -9.17 11.21
CA GLY A 100 -6.46 -9.62 11.39
C GLY A 100 -5.61 -9.43 10.15
N ILE A 101 -5.74 -8.27 9.49
CA ILE A 101 -4.94 -7.90 8.33
C ILE A 101 -4.40 -6.49 8.49
N ASP A 102 -3.16 -6.32 8.12
CA ASP A 102 -2.39 -5.09 8.34
C ASP A 102 -1.89 -4.47 7.03
N VAL A 103 -1.28 -3.32 7.17
CA VAL A 103 -0.43 -2.67 6.17
C VAL A 103 1.03 -2.84 6.56
N ALA A 104 1.93 -2.88 5.58
CA ALA A 104 3.35 -3.08 5.83
C ALA A 104 4.20 -2.53 4.69
N PHE A 105 5.54 -2.51 4.90
CA PHE A 105 6.50 -2.26 3.85
C PHE A 105 7.50 -3.42 3.73
N ILE A 106 7.91 -3.71 2.50
CA ILE A 106 9.06 -4.53 2.14
C ILE A 106 10.06 -3.60 1.46
N TYR A 107 11.31 -3.58 1.88
CA TYR A 107 12.31 -2.65 1.35
C TYR A 107 13.64 -3.33 1.05
N ASN A 108 14.35 -2.80 0.07
CA ASN A 108 15.70 -3.24 -0.29
C ASN A 108 16.71 -2.60 0.68
N SER A 109 17.24 -3.39 1.60
CA SER A 109 18.18 -2.97 2.65
C SER A 109 19.55 -2.52 2.13
N HIS A 110 19.89 -2.84 0.88
CA HIS A 110 21.10 -2.34 0.22
C HIS A 110 20.97 -0.89 -0.24
N LYS A 111 19.74 -0.36 -0.35
CA LYS A 111 19.47 1.01 -0.81
C LYS A 111 18.81 1.89 0.26
N ILE A 112 17.98 1.30 1.10
CA ILE A 112 17.17 2.01 2.09
C ILE A 112 17.56 1.57 3.48
N THR A 113 17.79 2.51 4.36
CA THR A 113 18.04 2.27 5.78
C THR A 113 16.88 2.86 6.60
N PRO A 114 16.11 2.06 7.36
CA PRO A 114 15.12 2.61 8.28
C PRO A 114 15.81 3.33 9.45
N ILE A 115 15.18 4.39 9.95
CA ILE A 115 15.56 4.96 11.23
C ILE A 115 15.14 3.96 12.30
N LEU A 116 16.07 3.62 13.20
CA LEU A 116 15.87 2.62 14.24
C LEU A 116 15.54 3.28 15.59
N GLU A 117 14.79 2.55 16.40
CA GLU A 117 14.58 2.83 17.82
C GLU A 117 15.01 1.62 18.65
N GLU A 118 15.57 1.88 19.83
CA GLU A 118 15.94 0.81 20.77
C GLU A 118 14.70 0.22 21.43
N THR A 119 14.58 -1.10 21.37
CA THR A 119 13.51 -1.87 22.00
C THR A 119 14.08 -2.96 22.90
N GLN A 120 13.24 -3.61 23.72
CA GLN A 120 13.63 -4.77 24.50
C GLN A 120 14.13 -5.95 23.65
N ARG A 121 13.84 -5.96 22.35
CA ARG A 121 14.29 -6.96 21.38
C ARG A 121 15.48 -6.51 20.54
N GLY A 122 16.14 -5.41 20.96
CA GLY A 122 17.19 -4.73 20.21
C GLY A 122 16.63 -3.68 19.23
N PRO A 123 17.52 -3.08 18.41
CA PRO A 123 17.14 -2.05 17.45
C PRO A 123 16.09 -2.57 16.46
N GLN A 124 14.99 -1.83 16.31
CA GLN A 124 13.92 -2.12 15.36
C GLN A 124 13.62 -0.87 14.52
N PRO A 125 13.11 -1.02 13.28
CA PRO A 125 12.61 0.12 12.51
C PRO A 125 11.61 0.93 13.33
N LYS A 126 11.86 2.24 13.45
CA LYS A 126 10.97 3.16 14.12
C LYS A 126 9.71 3.36 13.29
N VAL A 127 8.57 3.01 13.86
CA VAL A 127 7.27 3.09 13.22
C VAL A 127 6.26 3.84 14.09
N TYR A 128 5.30 4.47 13.42
CA TYR A 128 4.17 5.10 14.08
C TYR A 128 2.89 4.47 13.52
N SER A 129 2.09 3.88 14.39
CA SER A 129 0.79 3.32 14.08
C SER A 129 -0.29 4.32 14.49
N HIS A 130 -0.95 4.93 13.51
CA HIS A 130 -1.96 5.96 13.74
C HIS A 130 -3.33 5.33 13.74
N VAL A 131 -3.94 5.24 14.93
CA VAL A 131 -5.25 4.62 15.13
C VAL A 131 -6.35 5.46 14.49
N VAL A 132 -7.06 4.88 13.53
CA VAL A 132 -8.18 5.55 12.83
C VAL A 132 -9.45 5.55 13.68
N MET A 133 -9.79 4.41 14.29
CA MET A 133 -10.98 4.26 15.12
C MET A 133 -10.69 3.38 16.34
N LYS A 134 -10.89 3.90 17.53
CA LYS A 134 -10.70 3.15 18.78
C LYS A 134 -11.80 2.11 19.03
N ARG A 135 -13.05 2.49 18.74
CA ARG A 135 -14.19 1.56 18.74
C ARG A 135 -14.39 1.07 17.30
N ASN A 136 -14.74 -0.16 17.08
CA ASN A 136 -14.78 -0.76 15.72
C ASN A 136 -13.46 -0.62 14.97
N ALA A 137 -12.37 -1.00 15.63
CA ALA A 137 -11.02 -0.87 15.09
C ALA A 137 -10.93 -1.34 13.64
N THR A 138 -10.30 -0.53 12.84
CA THR A 138 -9.88 -0.81 11.46
C THR A 138 -8.35 -0.77 11.40
N ARG A 139 -7.78 -1.01 10.24
CA ARG A 139 -6.32 -0.93 10.06
C ARG A 139 -5.83 0.46 10.41
N ASP A 140 -4.77 0.51 11.18
CA ASP A 140 -4.08 1.75 11.46
C ASP A 140 -3.34 2.25 10.23
N ILE A 141 -3.06 3.53 10.18
CA ILE A 141 -2.17 4.12 9.19
C ILE A 141 -0.74 3.94 9.68
N LEU A 142 0.09 3.24 8.91
CA LEU A 142 1.47 2.95 9.26
C LEU A 142 2.43 3.97 8.65
N GLN A 143 3.19 4.67 9.50
CA GLN A 143 4.25 5.58 9.09
C GLN A 143 5.61 4.98 9.41
N ALA A 144 6.56 5.08 8.48
CA ALA A 144 7.96 4.74 8.68
C ALA A 144 8.88 5.89 8.21
N GLU A 145 10.01 6.02 8.89
CA GLU A 145 11.06 6.98 8.53
C GLU A 145 12.26 6.24 7.95
N LEU A 146 12.68 6.65 6.77
CA LEU A 146 13.66 5.97 5.96
C LEU A 146 14.77 6.93 5.52
N ILE A 147 15.94 6.40 5.20
CA ILE A 147 17.09 7.13 4.65
C ILE A 147 17.48 6.47 3.32
N TRP A 148 17.61 7.28 2.27
CA TRP A 148 18.18 6.89 0.99
C TRP A 148 19.33 7.84 0.62
N GLU A 149 20.52 7.29 0.39
CA GLU A 149 21.73 8.05 0.07
C GLU A 149 21.99 9.23 1.04
N GLY A 150 21.76 9.00 2.34
CA GLY A 150 21.90 10.00 3.40
C GLY A 150 20.74 11.00 3.54
N HIS A 151 19.73 10.93 2.68
CA HIS A 151 18.58 11.84 2.72
C HIS A 151 17.37 11.17 3.38
N PRO A 152 16.80 11.76 4.45
CA PRO A 152 15.62 11.22 5.12
C PRO A 152 14.35 11.48 4.31
N PHE A 153 13.43 10.52 4.35
CA PHE A 153 12.07 10.66 3.84
C PHE A 153 11.08 9.80 4.65
N ILE A 154 9.81 10.12 4.54
CA ILE A 154 8.73 9.43 5.25
C ILE A 154 7.88 8.67 4.22
N VAL A 155 7.44 7.46 4.60
CA VAL A 155 6.45 6.70 3.86
C VAL A 155 5.28 6.36 4.76
N ILE A 156 4.06 6.44 4.22
CA ILE A 156 2.82 6.24 4.97
C ILE A 156 1.93 5.28 4.19
N ALA A 157 1.64 4.10 4.78
CA ALA A 157 0.78 3.08 4.20
C ALA A 157 -0.63 3.16 4.77
N ASN A 158 -1.62 3.06 3.88
CA ASN A 158 -3.05 3.15 4.20
C ASN A 158 -3.82 1.95 3.64
N HIS A 159 -4.81 1.46 4.40
CA HIS A 159 -5.84 0.58 3.89
C HIS A 159 -7.16 0.95 4.55
N TRP A 160 -7.92 1.80 3.89
CA TRP A 160 -9.15 2.37 4.45
C TRP A 160 -10.31 1.38 4.45
N PRO A 161 -11.36 1.66 5.24
CA PRO A 161 -12.56 0.83 5.28
C PRO A 161 -13.19 0.61 3.91
N SER A 162 -13.46 -0.66 3.58
CA SER A 162 -13.98 -1.04 2.27
C SER A 162 -15.41 -0.52 2.04
N ARG A 163 -15.84 -0.51 0.77
CA ARG A 163 -17.20 -0.16 0.37
C ARG A 163 -18.22 -1.27 0.66
N SER A 164 -17.81 -2.33 1.38
CA SER A 164 -18.69 -3.43 1.78
C SER A 164 -19.92 -2.94 2.55
N GLY A 165 -21.08 -3.40 2.15
CA GLY A 165 -22.36 -2.96 2.74
C GLY A 165 -22.93 -1.67 2.18
N GLY A 166 -22.29 -1.09 1.15
CA GLY A 166 -22.73 0.10 0.42
C GLY A 166 -21.75 1.26 0.53
N GLU A 167 -21.50 1.91 -0.58
CA GLU A 167 -20.53 3.01 -0.70
C GLU A 167 -20.87 4.17 0.23
N LEU A 168 -22.08 4.69 0.16
CA LEU A 168 -22.55 5.80 0.99
C LEU A 168 -22.61 5.45 2.49
N LYS A 169 -22.99 4.21 2.81
CA LYS A 169 -23.08 3.75 4.21
C LYS A 169 -21.70 3.64 4.86
N SER A 170 -20.68 3.29 4.10
CA SER A 170 -19.30 3.14 4.59
C SER A 170 -18.45 4.41 4.43
N GLU A 171 -18.89 5.40 3.67
CA GLU A 171 -18.19 6.65 3.41
C GLU A 171 -17.73 7.38 4.70
N PRO A 172 -18.56 7.52 5.77
CA PRO A 172 -18.13 8.19 7.00
C PRO A 172 -16.87 7.57 7.64
N TYR A 173 -16.68 6.26 7.50
CA TYR A 173 -15.49 5.59 8.04
C TYR A 173 -14.23 5.92 7.24
N ARG A 174 -14.34 6.09 5.91
CA ARG A 174 -13.24 6.56 5.07
C ARG A 174 -12.94 8.03 5.28
N MET A 175 -13.96 8.87 5.55
CA MET A 175 -13.76 10.25 5.96
C MET A 175 -12.97 10.35 7.27
N MET A 176 -13.25 9.49 8.25
CA MET A 176 -12.48 9.43 9.51
C MET A 176 -11.02 9.03 9.25
N ALA A 177 -10.76 8.11 8.33
CA ALA A 177 -9.40 7.74 7.94
C ALA A 177 -8.69 8.90 7.24
N GLY A 178 -9.40 9.63 6.36
CA GLY A 178 -8.89 10.82 5.69
C GLY A 178 -8.52 11.93 6.67
N GLU A 179 -9.39 12.23 7.62
CA GLU A 179 -9.13 13.20 8.69
C GLU A 179 -7.92 12.80 9.56
N THR A 180 -7.82 11.52 9.90
CA THR A 180 -6.66 11.01 10.64
C THR A 180 -5.37 11.22 9.87
N LEU A 181 -5.37 10.91 8.56
CA LEU A 181 -4.21 11.16 7.70
C LEU A 181 -3.85 12.65 7.65
N ALA A 182 -4.84 13.53 7.42
CA ALA A 182 -4.61 14.97 7.35
C ALA A 182 -4.04 15.52 8.65
N TYR A 183 -4.55 15.10 9.81
CA TYR A 183 -4.04 15.49 11.12
C TYR A 183 -2.54 15.15 11.28
N TRP A 184 -2.15 13.93 10.92
CA TRP A 184 -0.74 13.52 11.05
C TRP A 184 0.16 14.17 10.02
N MET A 185 -0.34 14.42 8.82
CA MET A 185 0.40 15.20 7.81
C MET A 185 0.63 16.64 8.26
N ASP A 186 -0.35 17.24 8.95
CA ASP A 186 -0.21 18.56 9.57
C ASP A 186 0.89 18.56 10.65
N ARG A 187 0.89 17.56 11.55
CA ARG A 187 1.95 17.38 12.55
C ARG A 187 3.34 17.17 11.94
N ILE A 188 3.43 16.38 10.88
CA ILE A 188 4.70 16.20 10.14
C ILE A 188 5.16 17.54 9.55
N GLN A 189 4.25 18.28 8.92
CA GLN A 189 4.56 19.58 8.33
C GLN A 189 5.01 20.61 9.36
N ASP A 190 4.40 20.63 10.54
CA ASP A 190 4.77 21.54 11.64
C ASP A 190 6.16 21.25 12.22
N ILE A 191 6.48 19.97 12.42
CA ILE A 191 7.70 19.54 13.11
C ILE A 191 8.86 19.40 12.13
N ARG A 192 8.58 18.94 10.89
CA ARG A 192 9.58 18.60 9.87
C ARG A 192 9.15 19.08 8.48
N PRO A 193 9.01 20.40 8.26
CA PRO A 193 8.38 20.98 7.05
C PRO A 193 9.07 20.64 5.73
N ASP A 194 10.36 20.29 5.78
CA ASP A 194 11.17 20.01 4.60
C ASP A 194 11.43 18.52 4.37
N VAL A 195 10.82 17.62 5.18
CA VAL A 195 10.97 16.19 4.99
C VAL A 195 9.97 15.68 3.95
N PRO A 196 10.44 15.07 2.86
CA PRO A 196 9.58 14.45 1.87
C PRO A 196 8.73 13.33 2.48
N ALA A 197 7.44 13.31 2.17
CA ALA A 197 6.55 12.25 2.55
C ALA A 197 5.76 11.73 1.33
N ILE A 198 5.77 10.41 1.16
CA ILE A 198 4.96 9.70 0.16
C ILE A 198 3.91 8.89 0.92
N VAL A 199 2.65 9.18 0.63
CA VAL A 199 1.50 8.44 1.13
C VAL A 199 1.05 7.48 0.04
N MET A 200 0.83 6.23 0.39
CA MET A 200 0.36 5.20 -0.53
C MET A 200 -0.70 4.34 0.13
N GLY A 201 -1.62 3.78 -0.65
CA GLY A 201 -2.64 2.96 -0.04
C GLY A 201 -3.73 2.50 -1.00
N ASP A 202 -4.47 1.50 -0.52
CA ASP A 202 -5.83 1.22 -0.94
C ASP A 202 -6.78 2.09 -0.10
N PHE A 203 -7.21 3.20 -0.69
CA PHE A 203 -8.08 4.15 -0.04
C PHE A 203 -9.56 3.74 -0.10
N ASN A 204 -9.88 2.68 -0.84
CA ASN A 204 -11.25 2.23 -1.06
C ASN A 204 -12.20 3.34 -1.55
N ASP A 205 -11.65 4.43 -2.07
CA ASP A 205 -12.34 5.57 -2.67
C ASP A 205 -11.57 6.10 -3.88
N GLU A 206 -12.28 6.70 -4.81
CA GLU A 206 -11.71 7.35 -5.99
C GLU A 206 -10.99 8.66 -5.61
N PRO A 207 -10.01 9.13 -6.39
CA PRO A 207 -9.31 10.39 -6.13
C PRO A 207 -10.21 11.62 -5.97
N SER A 208 -11.43 11.57 -6.50
CA SER A 208 -12.43 12.63 -6.42
C SER A 208 -13.39 12.53 -5.23
N ASN A 209 -13.39 11.42 -4.49
CA ASN A 209 -14.28 11.24 -3.35
C ASN A 209 -13.92 12.19 -2.20
N ARG A 210 -14.94 12.57 -1.42
CA ARG A 210 -14.83 13.54 -0.33
C ARG A 210 -13.82 13.12 0.75
N SER A 211 -13.74 11.83 1.05
CA SER A 211 -12.76 11.28 2.00
C SER A 211 -11.32 11.68 1.65
N LEU A 212 -11.00 11.75 0.34
CA LEU A 212 -9.70 12.18 -0.15
C LEU A 212 -9.61 13.70 -0.31
N THR A 213 -10.57 14.33 -0.99
CA THR A 213 -10.47 15.76 -1.36
C THR A 213 -10.72 16.70 -0.19
N GLU A 214 -11.68 16.40 0.68
CA GLU A 214 -12.09 17.27 1.79
C GLU A 214 -11.41 16.87 3.11
N TYR A 215 -11.30 15.58 3.38
CA TYR A 215 -10.81 15.07 4.68
C TYR A 215 -9.31 14.79 4.67
N ALA A 216 -8.78 14.07 3.69
CA ALA A 216 -7.33 13.85 3.56
C ALA A 216 -6.59 15.01 2.90
N LEU A 217 -7.29 16.05 2.47
CA LEU A 217 -6.74 17.23 1.79
C LEU A 217 -5.94 16.87 0.53
N SER A 218 -6.34 15.80 -0.15
CA SER A 218 -5.77 15.41 -1.44
C SER A 218 -6.21 16.37 -2.54
N THR A 219 -5.30 16.74 -3.43
CA THR A 219 -5.60 17.66 -4.52
C THR A 219 -4.92 17.24 -5.82
N ARG A 220 -5.59 17.50 -6.95
CA ARG A 220 -5.01 17.39 -8.30
C ARG A 220 -4.21 18.63 -8.73
N GLU A 221 -4.28 19.70 -7.95
CA GLU A 221 -3.63 20.97 -8.25
C GLU A 221 -2.21 21.00 -7.66
N HIS A 222 -1.21 20.73 -8.52
CA HIS A 222 0.20 20.75 -8.10
C HIS A 222 0.60 22.07 -7.42
N SER A 223 0.16 23.22 -7.99
CA SER A 223 0.47 24.55 -7.43
C SER A 223 -0.06 24.73 -6.00
N LYS A 224 -1.23 24.15 -5.69
CA LYS A 224 -1.84 24.20 -4.37
C LYS A 224 -1.03 23.37 -3.37
N ALA A 225 -0.67 22.13 -3.73
CA ALA A 225 0.13 21.24 -2.86
C ALA A 225 1.58 21.74 -2.68
N ALA A 226 2.18 22.32 -3.72
CA ALA A 226 3.56 22.83 -3.67
C ALA A 226 3.69 24.22 -3.00
N SER A 227 2.58 24.88 -2.67
CA SER A 227 2.58 26.25 -2.13
C SER A 227 3.12 26.30 -0.70
N LYS A 228 4.16 27.12 -0.47
CA LYS A 228 4.63 27.46 0.88
C LYS A 228 3.66 28.34 1.68
N ARG A 229 2.67 28.95 1.00
CA ARG A 229 1.66 29.83 1.61
C ARG A 229 0.37 29.08 1.96
N ALA A 230 0.25 27.82 1.57
CA ALA A 230 -0.91 27.00 1.91
C ALA A 230 -0.98 26.82 3.43
N ARG A 231 -2.15 27.11 4.01
CA ARG A 231 -2.41 26.89 5.45
C ARG A 231 -2.55 25.41 5.80
N ASN A 232 -3.10 24.65 4.86
CA ASN A 232 -3.36 23.22 5.04
C ASN A 232 -2.25 22.37 4.39
N PRO A 233 -1.95 21.18 4.92
CA PRO A 233 -0.94 20.27 4.39
C PRO A 233 -1.47 19.48 3.18
N TYR A 234 -1.81 20.19 2.09
CA TYR A 234 -2.33 19.54 0.89
C TYR A 234 -1.38 18.48 0.36
N LEU A 235 -1.94 17.34 0.00
CA LEU A 235 -1.24 16.24 -0.65
C LEU A 235 -1.53 16.25 -2.15
N TYR A 236 -0.50 16.33 -2.97
CA TYR A 236 -0.66 16.18 -4.41
C TYR A 236 -0.93 14.72 -4.77
N ASN A 237 -2.08 14.46 -5.39
CA ASN A 237 -2.43 13.11 -5.81
C ASN A 237 -1.70 12.76 -7.11
N LEU A 238 -0.67 11.94 -6.98
CA LEU A 238 0.19 11.51 -8.09
C LEU A 238 -0.57 10.62 -9.08
N THR A 239 -1.66 9.95 -8.65
CA THR A 239 -2.49 9.07 -9.47
C THR A 239 -3.42 9.85 -10.41
N THR A 240 -3.64 11.14 -10.15
CA THR A 240 -4.54 11.99 -10.97
C THR A 240 -4.26 11.92 -12.48
N PRO A 241 -3.02 11.91 -12.98
CA PRO A 241 -2.74 11.81 -14.42
C PRO A 241 -3.21 10.49 -15.07
N LEU A 242 -3.48 9.46 -14.28
CA LEU A 242 -3.98 8.17 -14.76
C LEU A 242 -5.51 8.13 -14.88
N LEU A 243 -6.22 9.14 -14.34
CA LEU A 243 -7.68 9.20 -14.43
C LEU A 243 -8.11 9.31 -15.88
N GLY A 244 -9.04 8.44 -16.29
CA GLY A 244 -9.45 8.31 -17.67
C GLY A 244 -8.60 7.33 -18.50
N ALA A 245 -7.56 6.71 -17.91
CA ALA A 245 -6.89 5.58 -18.54
C ALA A 245 -7.86 4.38 -18.67
N GLU A 246 -7.60 3.54 -19.65
CA GLU A 246 -8.43 2.36 -19.94
C GLU A 246 -8.39 1.29 -18.83
N ILE A 247 -7.36 1.32 -17.98
CA ILE A 247 -7.13 0.36 -16.89
C ILE A 247 -6.91 1.13 -15.60
N GLY A 248 -7.70 0.81 -14.58
CA GLY A 248 -7.53 1.29 -13.20
C GLY A 248 -6.77 0.28 -12.33
N THR A 249 -6.78 0.48 -11.02
CA THR A 249 -6.10 -0.40 -10.06
C THR A 249 -6.99 -1.55 -9.57
N HIS A 250 -8.32 -1.38 -9.64
CA HIS A 250 -9.31 -2.36 -9.22
C HIS A 250 -10.49 -2.34 -10.20
N LYS A 251 -11.14 -3.50 -10.42
CA LYS A 251 -12.31 -3.60 -11.31
C LYS A 251 -13.52 -4.11 -10.55
N TYR A 252 -14.60 -3.34 -10.55
CA TYR A 252 -15.86 -3.72 -9.93
C TYR A 252 -17.03 -3.53 -10.89
N GLN A 253 -17.89 -4.54 -11.02
CA GLN A 253 -19.07 -4.54 -11.91
C GLN A 253 -18.76 -4.17 -13.39
N GLY A 254 -17.55 -4.49 -13.83
CA GLY A 254 -17.12 -4.19 -15.21
C GLY A 254 -16.38 -2.88 -15.38
N GLU A 255 -16.39 -1.99 -14.39
CA GLU A 255 -15.76 -0.69 -14.42
C GLU A 255 -14.41 -0.68 -13.68
N TRP A 256 -13.40 -0.04 -14.27
CA TRP A 256 -12.11 0.19 -13.65
C TRP A 256 -12.15 1.40 -12.74
N GLY A 257 -11.64 1.27 -11.53
CA GLY A 257 -11.50 2.33 -10.53
C GLY A 257 -10.05 2.50 -10.08
N PHE A 258 -9.76 3.62 -9.40
CA PHE A 258 -8.43 3.98 -8.90
C PHE A 258 -8.44 4.01 -7.37
N LEU A 259 -8.67 2.85 -6.75
CA LEU A 259 -8.73 2.71 -5.27
C LEU A 259 -7.34 2.76 -4.64
N ASP A 260 -6.33 2.26 -5.36
CA ASP A 260 -4.93 2.29 -4.97
C ASP A 260 -4.27 3.55 -5.52
N GLN A 261 -3.73 4.38 -4.63
CA GLN A 261 -3.23 5.70 -5.00
C GLN A 261 -1.92 6.01 -4.28
N MET A 262 -1.18 6.96 -4.86
CA MET A 262 0.01 7.55 -4.25
C MET A 262 -0.12 9.07 -4.20
N LEU A 263 0.24 9.66 -3.05
CA LEU A 263 0.20 11.10 -2.83
C LEU A 263 1.54 11.60 -2.29
N ALA A 264 1.86 12.85 -2.57
CA ALA A 264 3.10 13.49 -2.16
C ALA A 264 2.83 14.78 -1.39
N ASN A 265 3.56 15.01 -0.30
CA ASN A 265 3.54 16.28 0.39
C ASN A 265 4.35 17.34 -0.39
N ARG A 266 4.28 18.59 0.08
CA ARG A 266 5.02 19.72 -0.51
C ARG A 266 6.52 19.47 -0.65
N ALA A 267 7.16 18.87 0.34
CA ALA A 267 8.60 18.64 0.33
C ALA A 267 9.00 17.61 -0.74
N ALA A 268 8.18 16.58 -0.98
CA ALA A 268 8.39 15.60 -2.03
C ALA A 268 8.10 16.12 -3.46
N LEU A 269 7.60 17.35 -3.59
CA LEU A 269 7.43 18.05 -4.88
C LEU A 269 8.57 19.04 -5.15
N ASN A 270 9.52 19.19 -4.23
CA ASN A 270 10.61 20.17 -4.29
C ASN A 270 11.92 19.49 -4.68
N ASN A 271 12.53 19.91 -5.77
CA ASN A 271 13.77 19.36 -6.31
C ASN A 271 15.00 19.51 -5.38
N ASN A 272 14.91 20.32 -4.34
CA ASN A 272 15.98 20.44 -3.32
C ASN A 272 15.97 19.28 -2.32
N ASN A 273 14.99 18.39 -2.39
CA ASN A 273 14.83 17.22 -1.54
C ASN A 273 14.76 15.95 -2.39
N ILE A 274 14.67 14.77 -1.74
CA ILE A 274 14.11 13.60 -2.43
C ILE A 274 12.75 14.00 -2.98
N HIS A 275 12.55 13.84 -4.27
CA HIS A 275 11.34 14.34 -4.90
C HIS A 275 10.77 13.36 -5.94
N TYR A 276 9.46 13.46 -6.14
CA TYR A 276 8.75 12.70 -7.14
C TYR A 276 9.30 12.97 -8.55
N ASN A 277 9.67 11.92 -9.27
CA ASN A 277 10.00 12.00 -10.68
C ASN A 277 8.72 12.20 -11.49
N LYS A 278 8.48 13.43 -11.93
CA LYS A 278 7.23 13.81 -12.59
C LYS A 278 6.95 12.92 -13.81
N GLY A 279 5.75 12.34 -13.84
CA GLY A 279 5.29 11.47 -14.92
C GLY A 279 5.70 10.00 -14.75
N SER A 280 6.35 9.62 -13.64
CA SER A 280 6.73 8.22 -13.39
C SER A 280 5.60 7.36 -12.83
N ILE A 281 4.47 7.95 -12.43
CA ILE A 281 3.31 7.18 -11.94
C ILE A 281 2.83 6.21 -13.00
N SER A 282 2.65 4.95 -12.63
CA SER A 282 2.14 3.92 -13.53
C SER A 282 1.38 2.82 -12.79
N ILE A 283 0.49 2.15 -13.50
CA ILE A 283 -0.15 0.90 -13.05
C ILE A 283 0.63 -0.25 -13.67
N VAL A 284 1.06 -1.20 -12.86
CA VAL A 284 1.71 -2.43 -13.36
C VAL A 284 0.61 -3.35 -13.87
N ALA A 285 0.45 -3.39 -15.19
CA ALA A 285 -0.60 -4.16 -15.87
C ALA A 285 0.01 -4.96 -17.03
N ASN A 286 -0.24 -6.25 -17.05
CA ASN A 286 0.21 -7.16 -18.11
C ASN A 286 -0.77 -8.34 -18.27
N ASN A 287 -0.51 -9.20 -19.25
CA ASN A 287 -1.33 -10.39 -19.54
C ASN A 287 -1.34 -11.44 -18.41
N GLU A 288 -0.38 -11.39 -17.50
CA GLU A 288 -0.36 -12.28 -16.34
C GLU A 288 -1.32 -11.79 -15.27
N LEU A 289 -1.27 -10.50 -14.94
CA LEU A 289 -2.11 -9.88 -13.91
C LEU A 289 -3.56 -9.70 -14.33
N ILE A 290 -3.83 -9.60 -15.64
CA ILE A 290 -5.17 -9.35 -16.18
C ILE A 290 -5.60 -10.53 -17.05
N LYS A 291 -6.73 -11.15 -16.68
CA LYS A 291 -7.37 -12.21 -17.46
C LYS A 291 -8.28 -11.61 -18.52
N ALA A 292 -7.78 -11.48 -19.75
CA ALA A 292 -8.50 -10.84 -20.86
C ALA A 292 -9.11 -11.81 -21.88
N LYS A 293 -8.79 -13.13 -21.86
CA LYS A 293 -9.36 -14.16 -22.75
C LYS A 293 -9.42 -13.73 -24.23
N ASN A 294 -8.29 -13.36 -24.81
CA ASN A 294 -8.16 -12.87 -26.20
C ASN A 294 -8.89 -11.54 -26.49
N ARG A 295 -9.11 -10.71 -25.48
CA ARG A 295 -9.62 -9.33 -25.59
C ARG A 295 -8.51 -8.34 -25.22
N PRO A 296 -8.66 -7.04 -25.53
CA PRO A 296 -7.78 -5.99 -24.98
C PRO A 296 -7.75 -6.05 -23.45
N LEU A 297 -6.62 -5.68 -22.84
CA LEU A 297 -6.41 -5.76 -21.39
C LEU A 297 -7.47 -5.01 -20.59
N ASN A 298 -7.90 -3.85 -21.05
CA ASN A 298 -8.95 -3.04 -20.41
C ASN A 298 -10.31 -3.75 -20.31
N GLN A 299 -10.60 -4.71 -21.19
CA GLN A 299 -11.81 -5.54 -21.12
C GLN A 299 -11.67 -6.76 -20.21
N GLY A 300 -10.44 -7.05 -19.75
CA GLY A 300 -10.14 -8.08 -18.78
C GLY A 300 -10.50 -7.67 -17.37
N GLN A 301 -10.10 -8.48 -16.41
CA GLN A 301 -10.19 -8.20 -14.97
C GLN A 301 -8.93 -8.72 -14.27
N PRO A 302 -8.55 -8.16 -13.12
CA PRO A 302 -7.43 -8.68 -12.33
C PRO A 302 -7.60 -10.19 -12.11
N ARG A 303 -6.50 -10.93 -12.23
CA ARG A 303 -6.48 -12.39 -12.03
C ARG A 303 -6.32 -12.68 -10.55
N ARG A 304 -7.42 -12.75 -9.86
CA ARG A 304 -7.52 -13.02 -8.43
C ARG A 304 -7.04 -14.42 -8.09
N PHE A 305 -6.34 -14.54 -6.95
CA PHE A 305 -6.04 -15.84 -6.35
C PHE A 305 -7.26 -16.44 -5.65
N ASN A 306 -8.00 -15.61 -4.90
CA ASN A 306 -9.07 -16.00 -4.01
C ASN A 306 -8.64 -16.98 -2.90
N ARG A 307 -9.62 -17.56 -2.21
CA ARG A 307 -9.41 -18.55 -1.14
C ARG A 307 -9.75 -19.95 -1.63
N PRO A 308 -9.09 -21.02 -1.16
CA PRO A 308 -9.42 -22.40 -1.54
C PRO A 308 -10.89 -22.76 -1.27
N SER A 309 -11.50 -22.17 -0.25
CA SER A 309 -12.94 -22.32 0.07
C SER A 309 -13.88 -21.67 -0.95
N SER A 310 -13.38 -20.79 -1.82
CA SER A 310 -14.16 -20.10 -2.84
C SER A 310 -14.30 -20.94 -4.11
N LYS A 311 -15.51 -20.93 -4.73
CA LYS A 311 -15.71 -21.49 -6.06
C LYS A 311 -14.92 -20.78 -7.18
N TYR A 312 -14.36 -19.61 -6.88
CA TYR A 312 -13.55 -18.82 -7.81
C TYR A 312 -12.03 -18.92 -7.53
N TYR A 313 -11.62 -19.89 -6.72
CA TYR A 313 -10.20 -20.13 -6.43
C TYR A 313 -9.42 -20.36 -7.73
N ASP A 314 -8.36 -19.57 -7.93
CA ASP A 314 -7.41 -19.72 -9.04
C ASP A 314 -6.00 -19.79 -8.48
N PRO A 315 -5.39 -20.99 -8.38
CA PRO A 315 -4.04 -21.15 -7.85
C PRO A 315 -2.96 -20.46 -8.70
N GLU A 316 -3.29 -20.04 -9.92
CA GLU A 316 -2.42 -19.28 -10.81
C GLU A 316 -2.75 -17.76 -10.77
N GLY A 317 -3.67 -17.36 -9.91
CA GLY A 317 -4.05 -15.97 -9.70
C GLY A 317 -3.04 -15.20 -8.85
N TYR A 318 -3.27 -13.90 -8.70
CA TYR A 318 -2.41 -12.97 -7.99
C TYR A 318 -3.19 -12.17 -6.95
N SER A 319 -3.86 -11.11 -7.37
CA SER A 319 -4.70 -10.23 -6.56
C SER A 319 -5.85 -9.67 -7.38
N ASP A 320 -6.89 -9.18 -6.72
CA ASP A 320 -7.97 -8.40 -7.33
C ASP A 320 -7.61 -6.92 -7.54
N HIS A 321 -6.42 -6.51 -7.08
CA HIS A 321 -5.85 -5.20 -7.31
C HIS A 321 -4.61 -5.28 -8.20
N LEU A 322 -4.33 -4.22 -8.96
CA LEU A 322 -3.11 -4.04 -9.73
C LEU A 322 -2.15 -3.11 -8.98
N PRO A 323 -0.84 -3.39 -9.02
CA PRO A 323 0.15 -2.53 -8.36
C PRO A 323 0.24 -1.15 -9.01
N VAL A 324 0.50 -0.13 -8.18
CA VAL A 324 0.83 1.24 -8.59
C VAL A 324 2.28 1.55 -8.24
N SER A 325 2.99 2.26 -9.10
CA SER A 325 4.40 2.59 -8.85
C SER A 325 4.75 4.01 -9.24
N ILE A 326 5.81 4.54 -8.59
CA ILE A 326 6.44 5.83 -8.87
C ILE A 326 7.97 5.69 -8.79
N GLU A 327 8.66 6.68 -9.31
CA GLU A 327 10.09 6.88 -9.08
C GLU A 327 10.32 8.16 -8.26
N LEU A 328 11.31 8.15 -7.37
CA LEU A 328 11.86 9.32 -6.72
C LEU A 328 13.26 9.60 -7.24
N ASN A 329 13.64 10.88 -7.26
CA ASN A 329 14.99 11.36 -7.55
C ASN A 329 15.65 11.92 -6.29
N LEU A 330 16.98 11.89 -6.25
CA LEU A 330 17.78 12.63 -5.28
C LEU A 330 17.68 14.16 -5.50
N PRO A 331 18.02 14.98 -4.51
CA PRO A 331 18.17 16.42 -4.66
C PRO A 331 19.07 16.78 -5.86
N LYS A 332 18.75 17.88 -6.53
CA LYS A 332 19.57 18.41 -7.62
C LYS A 332 20.71 19.25 -7.10
#